data_220dce073b5e02ba8ec54cc882be3b04
#
_entry.id   220dce073b5e02ba8ec54cc882be3b04
#
_cell.length_a   1.000
_cell.length_b   1.000
_cell.length_c   1.000
_cell.angle_alpha   90.00
_cell.angle_beta   90.00
_cell.angle_gamma   90.00
#
_symmetry.space_group_name_H-M   'P 1'
#
loop_
_entity.id
_entity.type
_entity.pdbx_description
1 polymer ?
#
loop_
_entity_poly.entity_id
_entity_poly.type
_entity_poly.pdbx_seq_one_letter_code
_entity_poly.pdbx_strand_id
1 'polypeptide(L)'
;MKVKILIILILLTLTTFAQEKTTISFQLTEYNSISIKAVLNQKDTVQLMFHTAANSVNLTELALKKMTSLKFDRIDSVKSWGGNNNISRFSKSNTLQIGSLKWENVPLWEDKNSGQHTDGKFGLDLFENKVIEIDFDKKVLIIYRSLPSKAKNFEKLKLTFENEMMFVEGNVSIGVNNYKNKFLIHSGYAGTILFDDQFVTNNKLSEQLKVIGEKQLKDSFGNILKTKKAILPFFVIGYLKLDSIPVGFFEGALGRQKMSIMGGDVLKRFNIIIDSKREFIYLKSNQLKTSSYFNG
;
A
#
# COMPACT_ATOMS: atom_id res chain seq x y z
N MET A 1 0.01 -32.31 -52.41
CA MET A 1 0.35 -32.62 -50.99
C MET A 1 1.24 -31.58 -50.29
N LYS A 2 2.17 -30.89 -50.95
CA LYS A 2 3.11 -29.92 -50.34
C LYS A 2 2.46 -28.62 -49.80
N VAL A 3 1.33 -28.16 -50.35
CA VAL A 3 0.65 -26.93 -49.94
C VAL A 3 -0.13 -27.09 -48.63
N LYS A 4 -0.67 -28.27 -48.35
CA LYS A 4 -1.42 -28.53 -47.08
C LYS A 4 -0.52 -28.59 -45.84
N ILE A 5 0.73 -28.97 -46.00
CA ILE A 5 1.74 -29.03 -44.92
C ILE A 5 2.18 -27.62 -44.52
N LEU A 6 2.26 -26.67 -45.46
CA LEU A 6 2.67 -25.29 -45.22
C LEU A 6 1.62 -24.53 -44.40
N ILE A 7 0.33 -24.79 -44.65
CA ILE A 7 -0.79 -24.13 -43.90
C ILE A 7 -0.84 -24.63 -42.44
N ILE A 8 -0.53 -25.91 -42.18
CA ILE A 8 -0.47 -26.46 -40.83
C ILE A 8 0.72 -25.88 -40.02
N LEU A 9 1.87 -25.62 -40.66
CA LEU A 9 3.02 -25.00 -40.00
C LEU A 9 2.77 -23.53 -39.64
N ILE A 10 1.98 -22.79 -40.43
CA ILE A 10 1.64 -21.38 -40.16
C ILE A 10 0.62 -21.29 -39.01
N LEU A 11 -0.27 -22.25 -38.85
CA LEU A 11 -1.23 -22.31 -37.75
C LEU A 11 -0.60 -22.66 -36.39
N LEU A 12 0.55 -23.33 -36.37
CA LEU A 12 1.29 -23.65 -35.14
C LEU A 12 2.12 -22.49 -34.59
N THR A 13 2.32 -21.40 -35.33
CA THR A 13 3.12 -20.24 -34.90
C THR A 13 2.30 -19.13 -34.25
N LEU A 14 0.97 -19.26 -34.15
CA LEU A 14 0.10 -18.36 -33.40
C LEU A 14 0.00 -18.82 -31.94
N THR A 15 1.15 -19.12 -31.30
CA THR A 15 1.20 -19.09 -29.84
C THR A 15 1.02 -17.63 -29.44
N THR A 16 -0.20 -17.26 -29.13
CA THR A 16 -0.49 -15.99 -28.43
C THR A 16 0.42 -15.97 -27.20
N PHE A 17 1.40 -15.07 -27.20
CA PHE A 17 2.13 -14.72 -25.98
C PHE A 17 1.12 -14.08 -24.99
N ALA A 18 0.29 -14.93 -24.39
CA ALA A 18 -0.49 -14.52 -23.26
C ALA A 18 0.50 -14.07 -22.20
N GLN A 19 0.51 -12.80 -21.86
CA GLN A 19 1.38 -12.29 -20.80
C GLN A 19 1.11 -13.10 -19.53
N GLU A 20 2.13 -13.86 -19.10
CA GLU A 20 2.04 -14.64 -17.87
C GLU A 20 1.71 -13.73 -16.70
N LYS A 21 0.54 -13.91 -16.12
CA LYS A 21 0.04 -13.12 -15.00
C LYS A 21 -0.66 -14.00 -13.97
N THR A 22 -0.51 -13.66 -12.72
CA THR A 22 -1.28 -14.24 -11.62
C THR A 22 -2.25 -13.21 -11.09
N THR A 23 -3.51 -13.61 -10.91
CA THR A 23 -4.58 -12.76 -10.38
C THR A 23 -5.00 -13.26 -9.01
N ILE A 24 -5.06 -12.36 -8.03
CA ILE A 24 -5.39 -12.62 -6.64
C ILE A 24 -6.55 -11.71 -6.26
N SER A 25 -7.68 -12.27 -5.84
CA SER A 25 -8.81 -11.47 -5.36
C SER A 25 -8.52 -10.88 -3.98
N PHE A 26 -9.00 -9.66 -3.73
CA PHE A 26 -8.94 -9.03 -2.42
C PHE A 26 -10.30 -8.49 -1.98
N GLN A 27 -10.44 -8.24 -0.69
CA GLN A 27 -11.52 -7.47 -0.11
C GLN A 27 -11.01 -6.09 0.26
N LEU A 28 -11.72 -5.05 -0.14
CA LEU A 28 -11.47 -3.69 0.36
C LEU A 28 -12.31 -3.51 1.63
N THR A 29 -11.63 -3.36 2.78
CA THR A 29 -12.31 -3.16 4.05
C THR A 29 -12.88 -1.76 4.16
N GLU A 30 -13.79 -1.53 5.12
CA GLU A 30 -14.32 -0.19 5.45
C GLU A 30 -13.22 0.80 5.88
N TYR A 31 -12.07 0.29 6.32
CA TYR A 31 -10.86 1.07 6.67
C TYR A 31 -9.89 1.23 5.49
N ASN A 32 -10.33 1.01 4.28
CA ASN A 32 -9.53 1.13 3.05
C ASN A 32 -8.32 0.16 2.98
N SER A 33 -8.29 -0.89 3.78
CA SER A 33 -7.25 -1.92 3.72
C SER A 33 -7.55 -2.94 2.63
N ILE A 34 -6.53 -3.30 1.87
CA ILE A 34 -6.57 -4.38 0.87
C ILE A 34 -6.33 -5.69 1.62
N SER A 35 -7.39 -6.44 1.92
CA SER A 35 -7.33 -7.70 2.68
C SER A 35 -7.34 -8.91 1.73
N ILE A 36 -6.35 -9.79 1.89
CA ILE A 36 -6.12 -10.94 1.03
C ILE A 36 -6.02 -12.21 1.88
N LYS A 37 -6.76 -13.25 1.48
CA LYS A 37 -6.67 -14.57 2.11
C LYS A 37 -5.35 -15.24 1.77
N ALA A 38 -4.65 -15.72 2.80
CA ALA A 38 -3.40 -16.45 2.69
C ALA A 38 -3.42 -17.74 3.54
N VAL A 39 -2.50 -18.66 3.26
CA VAL A 39 -2.29 -19.87 4.04
C VAL A 39 -0.83 -19.90 4.49
N LEU A 40 -0.61 -20.02 5.80
CA LEU A 40 0.70 -20.16 6.42
C LEU A 40 0.96 -21.62 6.78
N ASN A 41 2.19 -22.06 6.48
CA ASN A 41 2.71 -23.39 6.80
C ASN A 41 1.74 -24.52 6.40
N GLN A 42 1.01 -24.31 5.29
CA GLN A 42 0.02 -25.24 4.73
C GLN A 42 -1.12 -25.60 5.71
N LYS A 43 -1.28 -24.83 6.78
CA LYS A 43 -2.21 -25.14 7.88
C LYS A 43 -3.08 -23.97 8.30
N ASP A 44 -2.49 -22.84 8.63
CA ASP A 44 -3.22 -21.72 9.22
C ASP A 44 -3.70 -20.76 8.12
N THR A 45 -5.01 -20.54 8.05
CA THR A 45 -5.62 -19.57 7.14
C THR A 45 -5.68 -18.21 7.83
N VAL A 46 -5.22 -17.16 7.12
CA VAL A 46 -5.14 -15.78 7.62
C VAL A 46 -5.64 -14.77 6.61
N GLN A 47 -6.09 -13.63 7.10
CA GLN A 47 -6.39 -12.44 6.30
C GLN A 47 -5.22 -11.45 6.43
N LEU A 48 -4.45 -11.26 5.38
CA LEU A 48 -3.30 -10.36 5.39
C LEU A 48 -3.60 -9.08 4.63
N MET A 49 -3.23 -7.94 5.21
CA MET A 49 -3.27 -6.66 4.54
C MET A 49 -2.08 -6.54 3.57
N PHE A 50 -2.34 -6.23 2.30
CA PHE A 50 -1.30 -5.79 1.38
C PHE A 50 -0.87 -4.37 1.70
N HIS A 51 0.38 -4.19 2.12
CA HIS A 51 0.90 -2.96 2.67
C HIS A 51 2.10 -2.44 1.85
N THR A 52 1.90 -1.40 1.07
CA THR A 52 2.89 -0.87 0.12
C THR A 52 4.14 -0.26 0.76
N ALA A 53 4.13 0.00 2.06
CA ALA A 53 5.27 0.48 2.83
C ALA A 53 5.75 -0.55 3.87
N ALA A 54 5.46 -1.85 3.67
CA ALA A 54 6.02 -2.95 4.43
C ALA A 54 6.98 -3.75 3.55
N ASN A 55 8.00 -4.30 4.19
CA ASN A 55 9.05 -5.14 3.60
C ASN A 55 9.23 -6.46 4.36
N SER A 56 8.17 -6.91 5.02
CA SER A 56 8.14 -8.16 5.77
C SER A 56 6.72 -8.66 5.95
N VAL A 57 6.58 -9.95 6.27
CA VAL A 57 5.33 -10.53 6.73
C VAL A 57 5.22 -10.36 8.23
N ASN A 58 4.13 -9.77 8.69
CA ASN A 58 3.85 -9.58 10.11
C ASN A 58 2.50 -10.18 10.46
N LEU A 59 2.37 -10.73 11.66
CA LEU A 59 1.12 -11.23 12.22
C LEU A 59 0.82 -10.57 13.55
N THR A 60 -0.46 -10.33 13.82
CA THR A 60 -0.87 -9.75 15.11
C THR A 60 -0.83 -10.78 16.24
N GLU A 61 -0.55 -10.33 17.48
CA GLU A 61 -0.64 -11.17 18.66
C GLU A 61 -1.97 -11.92 18.75
N LEU A 62 -3.07 -11.27 18.34
CA LEU A 62 -4.40 -11.87 18.38
C LEU A 62 -4.53 -13.02 17.37
N ALA A 63 -4.00 -12.85 16.16
CA ALA A 63 -3.98 -13.88 15.14
C ALA A 63 -3.13 -15.08 15.59
N LEU A 64 -1.96 -14.81 16.16
CA LEU A 64 -1.02 -15.83 16.63
C LEU A 64 -1.61 -16.75 17.69
N LYS A 65 -2.52 -16.26 18.55
CA LYS A 65 -3.22 -17.09 19.55
C LYS A 65 -4.05 -18.21 18.94
N LYS A 66 -4.45 -18.09 17.68
CA LYS A 66 -5.29 -19.06 16.96
C LYS A 66 -4.46 -20.01 16.08
N MET A 67 -3.16 -19.75 15.95
CA MET A 67 -2.28 -20.52 15.06
C MET A 67 -1.51 -21.60 15.80
N THR A 68 -1.27 -22.69 15.10
CA THR A 68 -0.60 -23.86 15.67
C THR A 68 0.61 -24.30 14.87
N SER A 69 0.88 -23.69 13.72
CA SER A 69 1.96 -24.08 12.82
C SER A 69 3.24 -23.27 13.00
N LEU A 70 3.20 -22.17 13.77
CA LEU A 70 4.32 -21.24 13.91
C LEU A 70 5.26 -21.65 15.06
N LYS A 71 6.56 -21.47 14.81
CA LYS A 71 7.62 -21.59 15.80
C LYS A 71 8.41 -20.29 15.80
N PHE A 72 8.64 -19.74 16.98
CA PHE A 72 9.43 -18.54 17.16
C PHE A 72 10.87 -18.90 17.56
N ASP A 73 11.83 -18.26 16.89
CA ASP A 73 13.26 -18.54 17.04
C ASP A 73 13.92 -17.57 18.02
N ARG A 74 13.44 -16.32 18.09
CA ARG A 74 14.00 -15.28 18.95
C ARG A 74 12.99 -14.17 19.25
N ILE A 75 13.39 -13.30 20.15
CA ILE A 75 12.67 -12.07 20.52
C ILE A 75 13.60 -10.89 20.29
N ASP A 76 13.14 -9.89 19.56
CA ASP A 76 13.90 -8.69 19.24
C ASP A 76 13.22 -7.43 19.79
N SER A 77 14.05 -6.42 20.11
CA SER A 77 13.55 -5.07 20.40
C SER A 77 13.42 -4.30 19.10
N VAL A 78 12.24 -3.77 18.84
CA VAL A 78 11.92 -3.00 17.63
C VAL A 78 11.40 -1.63 17.99
N LYS A 79 11.74 -0.62 17.19
CA LYS A 79 11.18 0.73 17.32
C LYS A 79 10.01 0.88 16.36
N SER A 80 8.90 1.40 16.86
CA SER A 80 7.76 1.78 16.06
C SER A 80 7.73 3.27 15.78
N TRP A 81 6.83 3.67 14.91
CA TRP A 81 6.56 5.07 14.59
C TRP A 81 6.21 5.92 15.84
N GLY A 82 5.56 5.34 16.84
CA GLY A 82 5.28 5.99 18.12
C GLY A 82 6.51 6.25 19.00
N GLY A 83 7.71 5.80 18.60
CA GLY A 83 8.99 6.13 19.23
C GLY A 83 9.38 5.25 20.42
N ASN A 84 8.50 4.39 20.92
CA ASN A 84 8.79 3.50 22.03
C ASN A 84 9.52 2.23 21.56
N ASN A 85 10.35 1.68 22.44
CA ASN A 85 10.88 0.34 22.25
C ASN A 85 9.77 -0.68 22.50
N ASN A 86 9.60 -1.59 21.56
CA ASN A 86 8.61 -2.66 21.62
C ASN A 86 9.31 -4.00 21.48
N ILE A 87 8.64 -5.06 21.85
CA ILE A 87 9.14 -6.42 21.72
C ILE A 87 8.36 -7.09 20.60
N SER A 88 9.08 -7.79 19.71
CA SER A 88 8.52 -8.56 18.61
C SER A 88 9.15 -9.95 18.59
N ARG A 89 8.33 -10.99 18.49
CA ARG A 89 8.81 -12.36 18.27
C ARG A 89 9.09 -12.55 16.78
N PHE A 90 10.13 -13.30 16.48
CA PHE A 90 10.59 -13.59 15.12
C PHE A 90 10.55 -15.09 14.81
N SER A 91 10.00 -15.44 13.66
CA SER A 91 10.01 -16.79 13.08
C SER A 91 10.77 -16.78 11.76
N LYS A 92 11.86 -17.54 11.69
CA LYS A 92 12.83 -17.46 10.60
C LYS A 92 12.33 -18.05 9.28
N SER A 93 11.60 -19.15 9.32
CA SER A 93 11.29 -19.92 8.13
C SER A 93 9.86 -20.44 8.15
N ASN A 94 9.04 -19.89 7.25
CA ASN A 94 7.67 -20.30 7.08
C ASN A 94 7.35 -20.47 5.59
N THR A 95 6.28 -21.16 5.28
CA THR A 95 5.70 -21.14 3.94
C THR A 95 4.50 -20.20 3.92
N LEU A 96 4.40 -19.39 2.88
CA LEU A 96 3.27 -18.51 2.64
C LEU A 96 2.67 -18.82 1.28
N GLN A 97 1.36 -19.00 1.23
CA GLN A 97 0.63 -19.17 -0.02
C GLN A 97 -0.46 -18.10 -0.15
N ILE A 98 -0.47 -17.39 -1.28
CA ILE A 98 -1.49 -16.40 -1.64
C ILE A 98 -2.00 -16.73 -3.04
N GLY A 99 -3.24 -17.18 -3.16
CA GLY A 99 -3.76 -17.72 -4.42
C GLY A 99 -2.93 -18.91 -4.91
N SER A 100 -2.40 -18.82 -6.13
CA SER A 100 -1.50 -19.83 -6.72
C SER A 100 -0.02 -19.60 -6.44
N LEU A 101 0.33 -18.45 -5.84
CA LEU A 101 1.73 -18.13 -5.51
C LEU A 101 2.12 -18.74 -4.17
N LYS A 102 3.33 -19.28 -4.11
CA LYS A 102 3.89 -19.89 -2.91
C LYS A 102 5.32 -19.42 -2.70
N TRP A 103 5.63 -19.08 -1.46
CA TRP A 103 6.97 -18.71 -1.00
C TRP A 103 7.39 -19.64 0.11
N GLU A 104 8.64 -20.03 0.08
CA GLU A 104 9.32 -20.83 1.10
C GLU A 104 10.31 -19.95 1.86
N ASN A 105 10.63 -20.35 3.10
CA ASN A 105 11.60 -19.64 3.95
C ASN A 105 11.23 -18.17 4.21
N VAL A 106 9.94 -17.87 4.32
CA VAL A 106 9.45 -16.53 4.61
C VAL A 106 9.70 -16.18 6.09
N PRO A 107 10.49 -15.13 6.38
CA PRO A 107 10.62 -14.64 7.75
C PRO A 107 9.33 -13.92 8.17
N LEU A 108 9.00 -14.02 9.45
CA LEU A 108 7.77 -13.47 10.00
C LEU A 108 8.01 -12.79 11.34
N TRP A 109 7.37 -11.64 11.52
CA TRP A 109 7.43 -10.86 12.75
C TRP A 109 6.06 -10.77 13.43
N GLU A 110 6.07 -10.58 14.72
CA GLU A 110 4.88 -10.29 15.50
C GLU A 110 4.65 -8.78 15.61
N ASP A 111 3.41 -8.35 15.39
CA ASP A 111 2.92 -7.00 15.65
C ASP A 111 1.76 -7.05 16.65
N LYS A 112 1.50 -5.98 17.40
CA LYS A 112 0.27 -5.89 18.21
C LYS A 112 -0.95 -5.59 17.38
N ASN A 113 -0.80 -4.78 16.33
CA ASN A 113 -1.86 -4.36 15.45
C ASN A 113 -1.45 -4.42 13.99
N SER A 114 -2.43 -4.65 13.13
CA SER A 114 -2.33 -4.53 11.68
C SER A 114 -3.49 -3.68 11.16
N GLY A 115 -3.76 -3.70 9.86
CA GLY A 115 -4.98 -3.11 9.31
C GLY A 115 -6.22 -3.67 10.00
N GLN A 116 -7.23 -2.85 10.18
CA GLN A 116 -8.50 -3.27 10.77
C GLN A 116 -9.08 -4.47 10.01
N HIS A 117 -9.58 -5.45 10.76
CA HIS A 117 -10.11 -6.71 10.23
C HIS A 117 -9.09 -7.55 9.44
N THR A 118 -7.80 -7.46 9.80
CA THR A 118 -6.75 -8.32 9.25
C THR A 118 -5.95 -8.99 10.37
N ASP A 119 -5.42 -10.18 10.08
CA ASP A 119 -4.60 -10.96 10.99
C ASP A 119 -3.13 -10.53 10.98
N GLY A 120 -2.75 -9.75 9.97
CA GLY A 120 -1.39 -9.29 9.76
C GLY A 120 -1.25 -8.52 8.46
N LYS A 121 -0.01 -8.39 7.99
CA LYS A 121 0.33 -7.67 6.74
C LYS A 121 1.48 -8.36 6.01
N PHE A 122 1.60 -8.06 4.72
CA PHE A 122 2.73 -8.42 3.88
C PHE A 122 3.03 -7.27 2.92
N GLY A 123 4.26 -7.22 2.43
CA GLY A 123 4.76 -6.10 1.64
C GLY A 123 5.07 -6.41 0.20
N LEU A 124 5.79 -5.49 -0.42
CA LEU A 124 6.24 -5.56 -1.81
C LEU A 124 7.44 -6.49 -2.01
N ASP A 125 8.13 -6.84 -0.93
CA ASP A 125 9.26 -7.76 -0.90
C ASP A 125 8.93 -9.14 -1.49
N LEU A 126 7.69 -9.61 -1.30
CA LEU A 126 7.22 -10.85 -1.92
C LEU A 126 7.12 -10.81 -3.45
N PHE A 127 7.17 -9.62 -4.05
CA PHE A 127 7.00 -9.41 -5.48
C PHE A 127 8.20 -8.70 -6.12
N GLU A 128 9.41 -9.07 -5.69
CA GLU A 128 10.64 -8.55 -6.30
C GLU A 128 10.66 -8.81 -7.81
N ASN A 129 11.14 -7.84 -8.58
CA ASN A 129 11.24 -7.92 -10.04
C ASN A 129 9.92 -8.22 -10.78
N LYS A 130 8.76 -7.99 -10.12
CA LYS A 130 7.43 -8.13 -10.72
C LYS A 130 6.75 -6.78 -10.85
N VAL A 131 5.93 -6.66 -11.89
CA VAL A 131 4.98 -5.57 -12.03
C VAL A 131 3.73 -5.91 -11.25
N ILE A 132 3.26 -4.98 -10.44
CA ILE A 132 2.09 -5.15 -9.58
C ILE A 132 1.00 -4.21 -10.05
N GLU A 133 -0.19 -4.75 -10.31
CA GLU A 133 -1.37 -3.95 -10.54
C GLU A 133 -2.36 -4.14 -9.39
N ILE A 134 -2.88 -3.04 -8.87
CA ILE A 134 -4.01 -3.01 -7.93
C ILE A 134 -5.22 -2.48 -8.72
N ASP A 135 -6.12 -3.37 -9.10
CA ASP A 135 -7.36 -3.02 -9.78
C ASP A 135 -8.50 -2.96 -8.76
N PHE A 136 -8.82 -1.76 -8.29
CA PHE A 136 -9.86 -1.55 -7.29
C PHE A 136 -11.28 -1.71 -7.86
N ASP A 137 -11.47 -1.52 -9.17
CA ASP A 137 -12.77 -1.75 -9.82
C ASP A 137 -13.15 -3.24 -9.76
N LYS A 138 -12.17 -4.11 -10.02
CA LYS A 138 -12.33 -5.58 -10.00
C LYS A 138 -12.00 -6.21 -8.67
N LYS A 139 -11.40 -5.44 -7.74
CA LYS A 139 -10.88 -5.91 -6.45
C LYS A 139 -9.88 -7.07 -6.62
N VAL A 140 -8.91 -6.89 -7.49
CA VAL A 140 -7.85 -7.87 -7.74
C VAL A 140 -6.47 -7.25 -7.72
N LEU A 141 -5.52 -7.99 -7.16
CA LEU A 141 -4.08 -7.77 -7.31
C LEU A 141 -3.60 -8.64 -8.46
N ILE A 142 -2.94 -8.05 -9.45
CA ILE A 142 -2.44 -8.78 -10.61
C ILE A 142 -0.92 -8.63 -10.66
N ILE A 143 -0.25 -9.76 -10.68
CA ILE A 143 1.21 -9.84 -10.74
C ILE A 143 1.62 -10.22 -12.15
N TYR A 144 2.43 -9.38 -12.79
CA TYR A 144 2.92 -9.60 -14.15
C TYR A 144 4.44 -9.77 -14.16
N ARG A 145 4.92 -10.49 -15.15
CA ARG A 145 6.35 -10.62 -15.42
C ARG A 145 6.95 -9.34 -16.02
N SER A 146 6.19 -8.63 -16.85
CA SER A 146 6.58 -7.40 -17.53
C SER A 146 5.41 -6.40 -17.57
N LEU A 147 5.71 -5.13 -17.85
CA LEU A 147 4.72 -4.07 -17.90
C LEU A 147 3.61 -4.39 -18.92
N PRO A 148 2.32 -4.43 -18.51
CA PRO A 148 1.23 -4.73 -19.41
C PRO A 148 0.99 -3.59 -20.41
N SER A 149 0.63 -3.95 -21.64
CA SER A 149 0.38 -2.96 -22.71
C SER A 149 -0.67 -1.90 -22.36
N LYS A 150 -1.62 -2.23 -21.49
CA LYS A 150 -2.63 -1.28 -21.00
C LYS A 150 -2.06 -0.15 -20.14
N ALA A 151 -0.83 -0.26 -19.61
CA ALA A 151 -0.19 0.81 -18.83
C ALA A 151 -0.06 2.12 -19.64
N LYS A 152 -0.01 2.07 -20.97
CA LYS A 152 -0.05 3.25 -21.85
C LYS A 152 -1.31 4.12 -21.69
N ASN A 153 -2.39 3.57 -21.15
CA ASN A 153 -3.65 4.27 -20.90
C ASN A 153 -3.76 4.83 -19.47
N PHE A 154 -2.68 4.74 -18.70
CA PHE A 154 -2.53 5.27 -17.35
C PHE A 154 -1.59 6.46 -17.38
N GLU A 155 -1.73 7.37 -16.45
CA GLU A 155 -0.77 8.43 -16.24
C GLU A 155 0.49 7.87 -15.59
N LYS A 156 1.63 8.06 -16.24
CA LYS A 156 2.94 7.61 -15.79
C LYS A 156 3.60 8.67 -14.92
N LEU A 157 3.91 8.35 -13.67
CA LEU A 157 4.60 9.22 -12.72
C LEU A 157 5.89 8.58 -12.25
N LYS A 158 6.91 9.40 -12.01
CA LYS A 158 8.18 8.94 -11.47
C LYS A 158 8.03 8.63 -9.99
N LEU A 159 8.58 7.50 -9.56
CA LEU A 159 8.76 7.15 -8.15
C LEU A 159 10.16 7.52 -7.67
N THR A 160 10.26 7.93 -6.43
CA THR A 160 11.51 7.93 -5.69
C THR A 160 11.47 6.72 -4.76
N PHE A 161 12.44 5.81 -4.87
CA PHE A 161 12.55 4.63 -4.04
C PHE A 161 13.73 4.81 -3.08
N GLU A 162 13.42 5.04 -1.82
CA GLU A 162 14.39 5.34 -0.77
C GLU A 162 14.09 4.50 0.48
N ASN A 163 15.10 3.81 1.04
CA ASN A 163 14.94 2.98 2.23
C ASN A 163 13.77 1.98 2.11
N GLU A 164 13.65 1.31 0.97
CA GLU A 164 12.59 0.35 0.66
C GLU A 164 11.16 0.94 0.64
N MET A 165 11.04 2.26 0.59
CA MET A 165 9.78 2.99 0.54
C MET A 165 9.62 3.73 -0.78
N MET A 166 8.39 3.74 -1.31
CA MET A 166 8.04 4.42 -2.56
C MET A 166 7.39 5.75 -2.30
N PHE A 167 7.96 6.80 -2.89
CA PHE A 167 7.41 8.14 -2.84
C PHE A 167 7.01 8.63 -4.23
N VAL A 168 5.92 9.38 -4.29
CA VAL A 168 5.47 10.09 -5.48
C VAL A 168 5.32 11.58 -5.17
N GLU A 169 5.59 12.43 -6.15
CA GLU A 169 5.38 13.87 -6.01
C GLU A 169 3.89 14.22 -6.19
N GLY A 170 3.41 15.16 -5.38
CA GLY A 170 2.08 15.73 -5.48
C GLY A 170 2.06 17.19 -5.09
N ASN A 171 1.01 17.90 -5.50
CA ASN A 171 0.82 19.31 -5.22
C ASN A 171 -0.37 19.53 -4.27
N VAL A 172 -0.13 20.32 -3.25
CA VAL A 172 -1.11 20.77 -2.27
C VAL A 172 -1.51 22.19 -2.63
N SER A 173 -2.78 22.43 -2.93
CA SER A 173 -3.27 23.75 -3.36
C SER A 173 -4.22 24.35 -2.33
N ILE A 174 -3.89 25.56 -1.84
CA ILE A 174 -4.66 26.31 -0.83
C ILE A 174 -4.77 27.76 -1.31
N GLY A 175 -5.97 28.18 -1.71
CA GLY A 175 -6.19 29.48 -2.32
C GLY A 175 -5.35 29.61 -3.61
N VAL A 176 -4.48 30.62 -3.64
CA VAL A 176 -3.57 30.89 -4.76
C VAL A 176 -2.22 30.15 -4.63
N ASN A 177 -1.95 29.55 -3.48
CA ASN A 177 -0.69 28.91 -3.17
C ASN A 177 -0.69 27.44 -3.61
N ASN A 178 0.43 27.01 -4.18
CA ASN A 178 0.67 25.63 -4.57
C ASN A 178 1.99 25.17 -3.94
N TYR A 179 1.93 24.08 -3.19
CA TYR A 179 3.06 23.51 -2.48
C TYR A 179 3.35 22.11 -3.00
N LYS A 180 4.55 21.89 -3.51
CA LYS A 180 5.01 20.59 -3.96
C LYS A 180 5.61 19.82 -2.80
N ASN A 181 5.26 18.54 -2.67
CA ASN A 181 5.83 17.63 -1.68
C ASN A 181 5.93 16.19 -2.20
N LYS A 182 6.73 15.37 -1.53
CA LYS A 182 6.81 13.93 -1.74
C LYS A 182 5.89 13.21 -0.76
N PHE A 183 5.16 12.22 -1.24
CA PHE A 183 4.21 11.44 -0.45
C PHE A 183 4.56 9.96 -0.51
N LEU A 184 4.76 9.36 0.66
CA LEU A 184 4.89 7.91 0.80
C LEU A 184 3.59 7.22 0.37
N ILE A 185 3.68 6.27 -0.54
CA ILE A 185 2.55 5.42 -0.95
C ILE A 185 2.32 4.38 0.15
N HIS A 186 1.23 4.54 0.93
CA HIS A 186 1.05 3.81 2.18
C HIS A 186 -0.37 3.22 2.30
N SER A 187 -0.60 2.06 1.69
CA SER A 187 -1.92 1.39 1.71
C SER A 187 -2.37 0.93 3.10
N GLY A 188 -1.48 0.89 4.09
CA GLY A 188 -1.82 0.56 5.49
C GLY A 188 -2.32 1.75 6.32
N TYR A 189 -2.26 2.98 5.82
CA TYR A 189 -2.88 4.14 6.45
C TYR A 189 -4.29 4.31 5.91
N ALA A 190 -5.29 4.15 6.76
CA ALA A 190 -6.71 4.17 6.36
C ALA A 190 -7.20 5.53 5.85
N GLY A 191 -6.56 6.63 6.27
CA GLY A 191 -6.91 8.00 5.89
C GLY A 191 -6.45 8.38 4.49
N THR A 192 -6.57 9.65 4.19
CA THR A 192 -6.19 10.27 2.91
C THR A 192 -4.71 10.69 2.93
N ILE A 193 -4.43 11.85 3.52
CA ILE A 193 -3.09 12.43 3.61
C ILE A 193 -2.77 12.72 5.07
N LEU A 194 -1.56 12.34 5.50
CA LEU A 194 -0.96 12.79 6.74
C LEU A 194 0.32 13.54 6.37
N PHE A 195 0.37 14.84 6.66
CA PHE A 195 1.51 15.67 6.35
C PHE A 195 2.66 15.47 7.33
N ASP A 196 3.88 15.60 6.83
CA ASP A 196 5.06 15.70 7.68
C ASP A 196 5.15 17.05 8.38
N ASP A 197 5.81 17.05 9.55
CA ASP A 197 5.88 18.21 10.44
C ASP A 197 6.66 19.38 9.81
N GLN A 198 7.70 19.08 9.05
CA GLN A 198 8.53 20.10 8.40
C GLN A 198 7.76 20.79 7.27
N PHE A 199 7.04 20.02 6.45
CA PHE A 199 6.20 20.57 5.39
C PHE A 199 5.11 21.48 5.94
N VAL A 200 4.44 21.05 7.03
CA VAL A 200 3.40 21.84 7.72
C VAL A 200 3.99 23.16 8.24
N THR A 201 5.14 23.11 8.92
CA THR A 201 5.76 24.27 9.53
C THR A 201 6.30 25.25 8.48
N ASN A 202 7.07 24.77 7.49
CA ASN A 202 7.68 25.61 6.47
C ASN A 202 6.65 26.37 5.62
N ASN A 203 5.49 25.75 5.38
CA ASN A 203 4.44 26.33 4.57
C ASN A 203 3.30 26.92 5.41
N LYS A 204 3.42 26.95 6.75
CA LYS A 204 2.41 27.48 7.68
C LYS A 204 1.00 26.92 7.43
N LEU A 205 0.91 25.61 7.16
CA LEU A 205 -0.34 24.97 6.76
C LEU A 205 -1.40 25.00 7.87
N SER A 206 -0.99 24.96 9.14
CA SER A 206 -1.87 25.06 10.29
C SER A 206 -2.61 26.43 10.38
N GLU A 207 -2.01 27.48 9.80
CA GLU A 207 -2.63 28.83 9.75
C GLU A 207 -3.57 28.98 8.55
N GLN A 208 -3.34 28.20 7.47
CA GLN A 208 -4.06 28.30 6.21
C GLN A 208 -5.26 27.33 6.12
N LEU A 209 -5.17 26.19 6.82
CA LEU A 209 -6.20 25.17 6.80
C LEU A 209 -7.12 25.30 8.04
N LYS A 210 -8.42 25.31 7.79
CA LYS A 210 -9.41 25.25 8.88
C LYS A 210 -9.37 23.88 9.54
N VAL A 211 -8.92 23.83 10.80
CA VAL A 211 -9.01 22.62 11.63
C VAL A 211 -10.49 22.34 11.93
N ILE A 212 -10.93 21.12 11.66
CA ILE A 212 -12.31 20.65 11.85
C ILE A 212 -12.46 19.62 12.97
N GLY A 213 -11.35 19.23 13.61
CA GLY A 213 -11.33 18.28 14.71
C GLY A 213 -9.97 17.66 14.95
N GLU A 214 -9.98 16.62 15.77
CA GLU A 214 -8.81 15.80 16.10
C GLU A 214 -9.08 14.33 15.77
N LYS A 215 -8.02 13.58 15.52
CA LYS A 215 -8.07 12.14 15.30
C LYS A 215 -6.96 11.46 16.09
N GLN A 216 -7.26 10.27 16.62
CA GLN A 216 -6.24 9.38 17.18
C GLN A 216 -5.74 8.42 16.11
N LEU A 217 -4.43 8.30 16.01
CA LEU A 217 -3.75 7.30 15.19
C LEU A 217 -3.11 6.27 16.11
N LYS A 218 -3.15 5.01 15.72
CA LYS A 218 -2.57 3.90 16.45
C LYS A 218 -1.55 3.20 15.56
N ASP A 219 -0.32 3.06 16.05
CA ASP A 219 0.72 2.35 15.32
C ASP A 219 0.62 0.81 15.47
N SER A 220 1.51 0.05 14.82
CA SER A 220 1.54 -1.42 14.85
C SER A 220 1.74 -2.00 16.25
N PHE A 221 2.20 -1.22 17.23
CA PHE A 221 2.42 -1.64 18.61
C PHE A 221 1.44 -1.05 19.61
N GLY A 222 0.42 -0.32 19.12
CA GLY A 222 -0.65 0.21 19.95
C GLY A 222 -0.36 1.59 20.55
N ASN A 223 0.72 2.25 20.21
CA ASN A 223 1.00 3.62 20.63
C ASN A 223 -0.01 4.57 19.97
N ILE A 224 -0.59 5.46 20.78
CA ILE A 224 -1.64 6.40 20.33
C ILE A 224 -1.03 7.79 20.16
N LEU A 225 -1.26 8.38 19.01
CA LEU A 225 -0.88 9.75 18.65
C LEU A 225 -2.10 10.54 18.24
N LYS A 226 -2.19 11.79 18.67
CA LYS A 226 -3.27 12.71 18.27
C LYS A 226 -2.82 13.59 17.11
N THR A 227 -3.65 13.71 16.10
CA THR A 227 -3.45 14.59 14.94
C THR A 227 -4.59 15.58 14.82
N LYS A 228 -4.32 16.78 14.33
CA LYS A 228 -5.34 17.71 13.86
C LYS A 228 -5.92 17.20 12.54
N LYS A 229 -7.22 17.40 12.34
CA LYS A 229 -7.94 17.11 11.10
C LYS A 229 -8.37 18.41 10.42
N ALA A 230 -8.10 18.55 9.13
CA ALA A 230 -8.49 19.72 8.35
C ALA A 230 -9.01 19.28 6.97
N ILE A 231 -9.60 20.20 6.22
CA ILE A 231 -9.98 19.97 4.82
C ILE A 231 -9.02 20.72 3.92
N LEU A 232 -8.32 19.98 3.06
CA LEU A 232 -7.51 20.52 2.00
C LEU A 232 -8.40 20.80 0.77
N PRO A 233 -8.41 22.01 0.22
CA PRO A 233 -9.22 22.33 -0.96
C PRO A 233 -8.90 21.42 -2.16
N PHE A 234 -7.62 21.30 -2.53
CA PHE A 234 -7.21 20.49 -3.66
C PHE A 234 -5.88 19.76 -3.42
N PHE A 235 -5.82 18.52 -3.90
CA PHE A 235 -4.60 17.76 -4.05
C PHE A 235 -4.47 17.28 -5.49
N VAL A 236 -3.30 17.48 -6.09
CA VAL A 236 -3.03 17.11 -7.47
C VAL A 236 -1.85 16.16 -7.52
N ILE A 237 -2.03 15.02 -8.16
CA ILE A 237 -1.02 14.02 -8.46
C ILE A 237 -1.00 13.79 -9.96
N GLY A 238 0.06 14.22 -10.65
CA GLY A 238 0.07 14.32 -12.09
C GLY A 238 -1.04 15.24 -12.60
N TYR A 239 -1.91 14.72 -13.49
CA TYR A 239 -3.12 15.43 -13.97
C TYR A 239 -4.37 15.11 -13.14
N LEU A 240 -4.24 14.24 -12.14
CA LEU A 240 -5.36 13.78 -11.34
C LEU A 240 -5.59 14.73 -10.17
N LYS A 241 -6.76 15.36 -10.16
CA LYS A 241 -7.17 16.29 -9.11
C LYS A 241 -8.21 15.66 -8.20
N LEU A 242 -8.02 15.83 -6.91
CA LEU A 242 -8.97 15.49 -5.85
C LEU A 242 -9.36 16.76 -5.09
N ASP A 243 -10.63 16.84 -4.70
CA ASP A 243 -11.22 18.02 -4.07
C ASP A 243 -11.63 17.74 -2.63
N SER A 244 -11.60 18.79 -1.79
CA SER A 244 -12.13 18.77 -0.41
C SER A 244 -11.65 17.57 0.42
N ILE A 245 -10.34 17.34 0.44
CA ILE A 245 -9.73 16.14 1.02
C ILE A 245 -9.53 16.31 2.52
N PRO A 246 -10.03 15.42 3.39
CA PRO A 246 -9.65 15.40 4.78
C PRO A 246 -8.16 15.10 4.92
N VAL A 247 -7.42 15.93 5.63
CA VAL A 247 -5.99 15.75 5.86
C VAL A 247 -5.67 15.76 7.35
N GLY A 248 -4.58 15.10 7.73
CA GLY A 248 -4.06 15.10 9.09
C GLY A 248 -2.69 15.75 9.17
N PHE A 249 -2.38 16.35 10.33
CA PHE A 249 -1.05 16.81 10.68
C PHE A 249 -0.88 16.91 12.20
N PHE A 250 0.36 16.89 12.68
CA PHE A 250 0.65 17.14 14.09
C PHE A 250 0.87 18.63 14.31
N GLU A 251 0.45 19.12 15.46
CA GLU A 251 0.66 20.51 15.87
C GLU A 251 1.68 20.55 17.00
N GLY A 252 2.66 21.44 16.90
CA GLY A 252 3.65 21.72 17.93
C GLY A 252 4.70 20.61 18.20
N ALA A 253 4.72 19.54 17.41
CA ALA A 253 5.63 18.40 17.59
C ALA A 253 6.55 18.23 16.40
N LEU A 254 7.63 19.01 16.31
CA LEU A 254 8.63 18.85 15.25
C LEU A 254 9.38 17.52 15.33
N GLY A 255 9.54 16.88 14.19
CA GLY A 255 10.34 15.67 14.01
C GLY A 255 9.63 14.35 14.38
N ARG A 256 8.34 14.37 14.67
CA ARG A 256 7.54 13.17 14.93
C ARG A 256 7.09 12.50 13.63
N GLN A 257 6.49 13.26 12.73
CA GLN A 257 6.12 12.80 11.39
C GLN A 257 7.14 13.30 10.36
N LYS A 258 8.01 12.40 9.90
CA LYS A 258 9.14 12.76 9.03
C LYS A 258 8.81 12.70 7.54
N MET A 259 7.68 12.13 7.16
CA MET A 259 7.28 11.90 5.77
C MET A 259 5.80 12.20 5.62
N SER A 260 5.44 12.91 4.56
CA SER A 260 4.02 12.98 4.19
C SER A 260 3.56 11.63 3.62
N ILE A 261 2.37 11.22 4.02
CA ILE A 261 1.78 9.92 3.66
C ILE A 261 0.58 10.15 2.76
N MET A 262 0.48 9.37 1.68
CA MET A 262 -0.71 9.19 0.87
C MET A 262 -1.33 7.82 1.18
N GLY A 263 -2.46 7.82 1.85
CA GLY A 263 -3.07 6.63 2.42
C GLY A 263 -4.10 5.93 1.53
N GLY A 264 -4.67 4.85 2.06
CA GLY A 264 -5.60 3.97 1.36
C GLY A 264 -6.84 4.67 0.81
N ASP A 265 -7.32 5.72 1.49
CA ASP A 265 -8.48 6.46 1.02
C ASP A 265 -8.20 7.34 -0.21
N VAL A 266 -6.96 7.74 -0.46
CA VAL A 266 -6.55 8.33 -1.75
C VAL A 266 -6.27 7.22 -2.76
N LEU A 267 -5.50 6.21 -2.37
CA LEU A 267 -5.05 5.14 -3.27
C LEU A 267 -6.22 4.38 -3.90
N LYS A 268 -7.28 4.08 -3.14
CA LYS A 268 -8.45 3.35 -3.65
C LYS A 268 -9.18 4.05 -4.81
N ARG A 269 -8.91 5.35 -5.05
CA ARG A 269 -9.54 6.16 -6.10
C ARG A 269 -8.91 5.97 -7.47
N PHE A 270 -7.86 5.17 -7.53
CA PHE A 270 -7.10 4.87 -8.74
C PHE A 270 -6.92 3.37 -8.91
N ASN A 271 -6.96 2.88 -10.14
CA ASN A 271 -6.29 1.64 -10.48
C ASN A 271 -4.82 1.97 -10.66
N ILE A 272 -3.95 1.16 -10.06
CA ILE A 272 -2.53 1.46 -9.87
C ILE A 272 -1.70 0.37 -10.52
N ILE A 273 -0.68 0.73 -11.30
CA ILE A 273 0.36 -0.22 -11.75
C ILE A 273 1.70 0.30 -11.22
N ILE A 274 2.49 -0.56 -10.60
CA ILE A 274 3.83 -0.29 -10.12
C ILE A 274 4.79 -1.15 -10.94
N ASP A 275 5.79 -0.54 -11.56
CA ASP A 275 6.74 -1.27 -12.40
C ASP A 275 7.68 -2.17 -11.58
N SER A 276 8.37 -3.09 -12.25
CA SER A 276 9.21 -4.09 -11.60
C SER A 276 10.43 -3.52 -10.89
N LYS A 277 10.92 -2.36 -11.32
CA LYS A 277 12.08 -1.68 -10.74
C LYS A 277 11.73 -0.64 -9.68
N ARG A 278 10.40 -0.39 -9.45
CA ARG A 278 9.92 0.67 -8.56
C ARG A 278 10.39 2.08 -8.98
N GLU A 279 10.58 2.29 -10.29
CA GLU A 279 10.94 3.59 -10.86
C GLU A 279 9.72 4.43 -11.25
N PHE A 280 8.61 3.75 -11.58
CA PHE A 280 7.38 4.39 -12.05
C PHE A 280 6.12 3.78 -11.44
N ILE A 281 5.17 4.67 -11.16
CA ILE A 281 3.80 4.31 -10.86
C ILE A 281 2.90 4.82 -11.99
N TYR A 282 1.91 4.04 -12.33
CA TYR A 282 0.91 4.38 -13.34
C TYR A 282 -0.44 4.45 -12.67
N LEU A 283 -1.12 5.57 -12.78
CA LEU A 283 -2.39 5.85 -12.13
C LEU A 283 -3.51 6.07 -13.16
N LYS A 284 -4.67 5.51 -12.89
CA LYS A 284 -5.88 5.75 -13.66
C LYS A 284 -7.05 5.89 -12.69
N SER A 285 -7.79 7.00 -12.78
CA SER A 285 -9.02 7.17 -12.00
C SER A 285 -9.98 6.01 -12.24
N ASN A 286 -10.61 5.55 -11.16
CA ASN A 286 -11.56 4.44 -11.17
C ASN A 286 -12.94 4.88 -10.66
N GLN A 287 -13.88 3.93 -10.50
CA GLN A 287 -15.25 4.19 -10.06
C GLN A 287 -15.34 4.77 -8.64
N LEU A 288 -14.31 4.54 -7.79
CA LEU A 288 -14.26 5.05 -6.42
C LEU A 288 -13.72 6.49 -6.34
N LYS A 289 -13.35 7.14 -7.45
CA LYS A 289 -12.78 8.50 -7.45
C LYS A 289 -13.66 9.49 -6.69
N THR A 290 -14.96 9.41 -6.85
CA THR A 290 -15.94 10.32 -6.24
C THR A 290 -16.61 9.75 -4.97
N SER A 291 -16.15 8.62 -4.47
CA SER A 291 -16.68 8.05 -3.22
C SER A 291 -16.44 8.98 -2.04
N SER A 292 -17.31 8.95 -1.03
CA SER A 292 -17.12 9.71 0.21
C SER A 292 -15.77 9.36 0.86
N TYR A 293 -15.16 10.36 1.49
CA TYR A 293 -13.94 10.13 2.26
C TYR A 293 -14.25 9.44 3.57
N PHE A 294 -13.31 8.63 4.01
CA PHE A 294 -13.38 7.93 5.28
C PHE A 294 -13.37 8.92 6.46
N ASN A 295 -14.37 8.84 7.32
CA ASN A 295 -14.55 9.71 8.48
C ASN A 295 -14.10 9.09 9.81
N GLY A 296 -13.32 7.99 9.75
CA GLY A 296 -12.84 7.26 10.92
C GLY A 296 -11.82 8.01 11.80
#